data_7a3fcd631676c62182a250b69bef8e4a
#
_entry.id   7a3fcd631676c62182a250b69bef8e4a
#
_cell.length_a   1.000
_cell.length_b   1.000
_cell.length_c   1.000
_cell.angle_alpha   90.00
_cell.angle_beta   90.00
_cell.angle_gamma   90.00
#
_symmetry.space_group_name_H-M   'P 1'
#
loop_
_entity.id
_entity.type
_entity.pdbx_description
1 polymer ?
#
loop_
_entity_poly.entity_id
_entity_poly.type
_entity_poly.pdbx_seq_one_letter_code
_entity_poly.pdbx_strand_id
1 'polypeptide(L)'
;MIYIFDPWINFPCLTDYIIPKNVRIADARRVRLGAYLSEGTTIMHEGFVNFNAGTLGPAMIEGRISAGVTVGKNSDIGGGASTMGTLSGGNNTKISIGENCLLGANSGIGISLGDNCIVEAGLYITAGTKITLLNDDESKLVKASEISGIKDMLFLRESTTGKVIAKPNKKTSALNKELHNNDCASSKFTKNIIFLAK
;
A
#
# COMPACT_ATOMS: atom_id res chain seq x y z
N MET A 1 7.80 -26.03 -29.51
CA MET A 1 7.02 -24.85 -29.01
C MET A 1 7.86 -23.63 -29.30
N ILE A 2 7.45 -22.82 -30.28
CA ILE A 2 8.17 -21.59 -30.67
C ILE A 2 7.66 -20.51 -29.72
N TYR A 3 8.49 -20.04 -28.79
CA TYR A 3 8.20 -18.83 -28.03
C TYR A 3 8.34 -17.64 -28.99
N ILE A 4 7.23 -17.11 -29.44
CA ILE A 4 7.22 -15.79 -30.08
C ILE A 4 7.42 -14.78 -28.96
N PHE A 5 8.65 -14.30 -28.81
CA PHE A 5 8.89 -13.13 -27.97
C PHE A 5 8.17 -11.96 -28.61
N ASP A 6 7.07 -11.52 -28.00
CA ASP A 6 6.44 -10.27 -28.36
C ASP A 6 7.42 -9.15 -28.01
N PRO A 7 7.97 -8.41 -28.98
CA PRO A 7 8.97 -7.38 -28.74
C PRO A 7 8.44 -6.20 -27.89
N TRP A 8 7.16 -6.19 -27.59
CA TRP A 8 6.48 -5.18 -26.79
C TRP A 8 6.40 -5.55 -25.29
N ILE A 9 6.74 -6.77 -24.88
CA ILE A 9 6.76 -7.18 -23.47
C ILE A 9 8.15 -6.88 -22.89
N ASN A 10 8.30 -5.68 -22.34
CA ASN A 10 9.59 -5.21 -21.80
C ASN A 10 9.79 -5.47 -20.29
N PHE A 11 8.77 -5.99 -19.59
CA PHE A 11 8.84 -6.15 -18.14
C PHE A 11 8.37 -7.55 -17.73
N PRO A 12 9.29 -8.48 -17.42
CA PRO A 12 8.93 -9.80 -16.94
C PRO A 12 8.21 -9.72 -15.57
N CYS A 13 7.27 -10.64 -15.36
CA CYS A 13 6.60 -10.78 -14.09
C CYS A 13 7.51 -11.47 -13.05
N LEU A 14 7.30 -11.18 -11.78
CA LEU A 14 8.01 -11.86 -10.71
C LEU A 14 7.85 -13.39 -10.81
N THR A 15 6.62 -13.83 -11.05
CA THR A 15 6.24 -15.26 -11.09
C THR A 15 6.75 -16.02 -12.29
N ASP A 16 7.33 -15.36 -13.29
CA ASP A 16 8.00 -16.03 -14.41
C ASP A 16 9.30 -16.74 -13.96
N TYR A 17 9.88 -16.28 -12.85
CA TYR A 17 11.17 -16.75 -12.32
C TYR A 17 11.11 -17.15 -10.85
N ILE A 18 10.26 -16.52 -10.05
CA ILE A 18 10.20 -16.68 -8.60
C ILE A 18 8.75 -16.82 -8.16
N ILE A 19 8.44 -17.90 -7.46
CA ILE A 19 7.14 -18.07 -6.80
C ILE A 19 7.33 -17.76 -5.31
N PRO A 20 6.90 -16.59 -4.82
CA PRO A 20 7.07 -16.25 -3.41
C PRO A 20 6.20 -17.15 -2.53
N LYS A 21 6.77 -17.60 -1.41
CA LYS A 21 6.10 -18.50 -0.47
C LYS A 21 5.01 -17.77 0.32
N ASN A 22 3.84 -18.39 0.48
CA ASN A 22 2.71 -17.87 1.25
C ASN A 22 2.28 -16.44 0.84
N VAL A 23 2.35 -16.15 -0.46
CA VAL A 23 1.89 -14.90 -1.04
C VAL A 23 0.74 -15.17 -2.00
N ARG A 24 -0.29 -14.34 -1.96
CA ARG A 24 -1.40 -14.38 -2.92
C ARG A 24 -1.26 -13.24 -3.93
N ILE A 25 -1.32 -13.55 -5.20
CA ILE A 25 -1.24 -12.59 -6.31
C ILE A 25 -2.42 -12.84 -7.24
N ALA A 26 -3.35 -11.88 -7.32
CA ALA A 26 -4.55 -12.03 -8.16
C ALA A 26 -4.24 -11.88 -9.66
N ASP A 27 -3.33 -10.99 -10.04
CA ASP A 27 -2.84 -10.86 -11.42
C ASP A 27 -1.29 -10.79 -11.42
N ALA A 28 -0.65 -11.85 -11.89
CA ALA A 28 0.81 -11.97 -11.93
C ALA A 28 1.48 -10.86 -12.75
N ARG A 29 0.83 -10.36 -13.80
CA ARG A 29 1.36 -9.31 -14.68
C ARG A 29 1.52 -7.96 -14.00
N ARG A 30 0.89 -7.80 -12.83
CA ARG A 30 0.95 -6.56 -12.05
C ARG A 30 2.07 -6.54 -11.00
N VAL A 31 2.84 -7.62 -10.90
CA VAL A 31 4.02 -7.71 -10.02
C VAL A 31 5.26 -7.91 -10.88
N ARG A 32 6.11 -6.91 -10.93
CA ARG A 32 7.31 -6.91 -11.77
C ARG A 32 8.43 -7.76 -11.16
N LEU A 33 9.23 -8.38 -12.02
CA LEU A 33 10.49 -8.99 -11.59
C LEU A 33 11.36 -7.93 -10.87
N GLY A 34 11.97 -8.33 -9.73
CA GLY A 34 12.69 -7.42 -8.85
C GLY A 34 11.83 -6.80 -7.74
N ALA A 35 10.53 -7.12 -7.67
CA ALA A 35 9.70 -6.86 -6.50
C ALA A 35 10.05 -7.87 -5.39
N TYR A 36 9.95 -7.44 -4.12
CA TYR A 36 10.07 -8.31 -2.96
C TYR A 36 8.71 -8.38 -2.23
N LEU A 37 8.19 -9.59 -2.09
CA LEU A 37 6.93 -9.83 -1.39
C LEU A 37 7.19 -10.76 -0.20
N SER A 38 7.03 -10.23 1.00
CA SER A 38 7.14 -10.99 2.24
C SER A 38 5.98 -11.98 2.39
N GLU A 39 6.21 -13.06 3.12
CA GLU A 39 5.16 -14.04 3.45
C GLU A 39 3.94 -13.35 4.08
N GLY A 40 2.74 -13.81 3.75
CA GLY A 40 1.49 -13.25 4.21
C GLY A 40 0.98 -12.05 3.39
N THR A 41 1.74 -11.57 2.41
CA THR A 41 1.29 -10.50 1.51
C THR A 41 0.20 -10.99 0.57
N THR A 42 -0.79 -10.13 0.35
CA THR A 42 -1.82 -10.30 -0.67
C THR A 42 -1.78 -9.12 -1.64
N ILE A 43 -1.60 -9.43 -2.93
CA ILE A 43 -1.76 -8.44 -4.01
C ILE A 43 -3.12 -8.71 -4.64
N MET A 44 -4.04 -7.77 -4.46
CA MET A 44 -5.38 -7.84 -5.05
C MET A 44 -5.33 -7.51 -6.55
N HIS A 45 -6.44 -7.73 -7.24
CA HIS A 45 -6.52 -7.59 -8.70
C HIS A 45 -6.05 -6.23 -9.22
N GLU A 46 -6.33 -5.14 -8.51
CA GLU A 46 -5.91 -3.78 -8.89
C GLU A 46 -4.53 -3.40 -8.33
N GLY A 47 -3.98 -4.21 -7.42
CA GLY A 47 -2.67 -3.98 -6.83
C GLY A 47 -1.57 -4.04 -7.89
N PHE A 48 -0.57 -3.17 -7.76
CA PHE A 48 0.60 -3.14 -8.62
C PHE A 48 1.87 -2.94 -7.80
N VAL A 49 2.88 -3.79 -8.01
CA VAL A 49 4.18 -3.67 -7.35
C VAL A 49 5.29 -3.58 -8.40
N ASN A 50 6.02 -2.48 -8.36
CA ASN A 50 7.12 -2.22 -9.28
C ASN A 50 8.40 -2.94 -8.85
N PHE A 51 9.43 -2.95 -9.71
CA PHE A 51 10.76 -3.45 -9.36
C PHE A 51 11.39 -2.62 -8.22
N ASN A 52 12.28 -3.24 -7.44
CA ASN A 52 12.89 -2.64 -6.25
C ASN A 52 11.90 -2.05 -5.24
N ALA A 53 10.66 -2.52 -5.27
CA ALA A 53 9.60 -2.17 -4.34
C ALA A 53 9.10 -3.43 -3.65
N GLY A 54 8.33 -3.29 -2.58
CA GLY A 54 7.73 -4.46 -1.96
C GLY A 54 7.25 -4.28 -0.55
N THR A 55 6.92 -5.43 0.06
CA THR A 55 6.35 -5.53 1.42
C THR A 55 7.36 -6.18 2.36
N LEU A 56 7.50 -5.64 3.55
CA LEU A 56 8.44 -6.11 4.58
C LEU A 56 7.78 -7.01 5.64
N GLY A 57 6.55 -7.41 5.42
CA GLY A 57 5.73 -8.29 6.24
C GLY A 57 4.36 -8.51 5.59
N PRO A 58 3.44 -9.23 6.24
CA PRO A 58 2.06 -9.36 5.78
C PRO A 58 1.47 -8.00 5.46
N ALA A 59 0.89 -7.85 4.28
CA ALA A 59 0.28 -6.59 3.84
C ALA A 59 -0.81 -6.85 2.81
N MET A 60 -1.78 -5.95 2.71
CA MET A 60 -2.80 -5.95 1.67
C MET A 60 -2.49 -4.85 0.66
N ILE A 61 -2.39 -5.21 -0.61
CA ILE A 61 -2.04 -4.28 -1.67
C ILE A 61 -3.12 -4.30 -2.75
N GLU A 62 -3.98 -3.29 -2.72
CA GLU A 62 -4.99 -3.03 -3.74
C GLU A 62 -4.66 -1.79 -4.58
N GLY A 63 -3.63 -1.05 -4.20
CA GLY A 63 -3.14 0.14 -4.87
C GLY A 63 -1.79 -0.06 -5.54
N ARG A 64 -1.19 1.04 -6.00
CA ARG A 64 0.09 1.07 -6.72
C ARG A 64 1.26 1.35 -5.78
N ILE A 65 2.25 0.45 -5.78
CA ILE A 65 3.54 0.63 -5.14
C ILE A 65 4.58 0.95 -6.21
N SER A 66 5.06 2.18 -6.23
CA SER A 66 6.06 2.66 -7.18
C SER A 66 7.46 2.11 -6.87
N ALA A 67 8.36 2.19 -7.87
CA ALA A 67 9.72 1.69 -7.74
C ALA A 67 10.45 2.26 -6.53
N GLY A 68 11.09 1.39 -5.76
CA GLY A 68 11.88 1.73 -4.57
C GLY A 68 11.07 1.98 -3.31
N VAL A 69 9.74 1.87 -3.36
CA VAL A 69 8.87 2.05 -2.18
C VAL A 69 8.79 0.75 -1.38
N THR A 70 8.88 0.87 -0.07
CA THR A 70 8.68 -0.24 0.87
C THR A 70 7.43 -0.03 1.72
N VAL A 71 6.72 -1.12 2.00
CA VAL A 71 5.51 -1.15 2.84
C VAL A 71 5.75 -2.04 4.03
N GLY A 72 5.59 -1.50 5.22
CA GLY A 72 5.71 -2.21 6.49
C GLY A 72 4.58 -3.22 6.71
N LYS A 73 4.80 -4.12 7.67
CA LYS A 73 3.84 -5.19 8.00
C LYS A 73 2.49 -4.64 8.44
N ASN A 74 1.44 -5.42 8.23
CA ASN A 74 0.05 -5.13 8.62
C ASN A 74 -0.49 -3.83 8.03
N SER A 75 0.14 -3.32 6.95
CA SER A 75 -0.34 -2.14 6.27
C SER A 75 -1.26 -2.50 5.11
N ASP A 76 -2.24 -1.64 4.88
CA ASP A 76 -3.28 -1.79 3.87
C ASP A 76 -3.20 -0.63 2.87
N ILE A 77 -2.99 -0.95 1.61
CA ILE A 77 -2.95 0.01 0.50
C ILE A 77 -4.24 -0.14 -0.28
N GLY A 78 -5.22 0.67 0.04
CA GLY A 78 -6.58 0.58 -0.49
C GLY A 78 -6.67 0.67 -2.01
N GLY A 79 -7.78 0.23 -2.56
CA GLY A 79 -8.03 0.17 -4.00
C GLY A 79 -7.78 1.51 -4.70
N GLY A 80 -6.96 1.51 -5.74
CA GLY A 80 -6.58 2.72 -6.48
C GLY A 80 -5.67 3.69 -5.72
N ALA A 81 -5.27 3.40 -4.49
CA ALA A 81 -4.29 4.22 -3.79
C ALA A 81 -2.94 4.20 -4.50
N SER A 82 -2.17 5.27 -4.38
CA SER A 82 -0.94 5.46 -5.15
C SER A 82 0.20 6.01 -4.30
N THR A 83 1.36 5.38 -4.40
CA THR A 83 2.60 5.94 -3.83
C THR A 83 3.45 6.56 -4.93
N MET A 84 4.05 7.71 -4.67
CA MET A 84 5.18 8.19 -5.47
C MET A 84 6.44 7.41 -5.11
N GLY A 85 7.39 7.26 -6.04
CA GLY A 85 8.63 6.53 -5.78
C GLY A 85 9.61 7.29 -4.91
N THR A 86 9.56 8.62 -4.98
CA THR A 86 10.42 9.54 -4.21
C THR A 86 9.60 10.67 -3.63
N LEU A 87 10.13 11.31 -2.60
CA LEU A 87 9.57 12.54 -2.05
C LEU A 87 9.34 13.53 -3.20
N SER A 88 8.10 14.02 -3.35
CA SER A 88 7.75 14.91 -4.46
C SER A 88 8.54 16.23 -4.37
N GLY A 89 8.88 16.80 -5.54
CA GLY A 89 9.67 18.03 -5.60
C GLY A 89 11.13 17.84 -6.01
N GLY A 90 11.51 16.71 -6.62
CA GLY A 90 12.85 16.50 -7.20
C GLY A 90 13.88 15.94 -6.21
N ASN A 91 13.45 15.33 -5.13
CA ASN A 91 14.31 14.70 -4.14
C ASN A 91 14.59 13.22 -4.47
N ASN A 92 15.79 12.73 -4.12
CA ASN A 92 16.19 11.33 -4.26
C ASN A 92 15.74 10.45 -3.09
N THR A 93 15.13 11.02 -2.04
CA THR A 93 14.64 10.28 -0.87
C THR A 93 13.49 9.35 -1.28
N LYS A 94 13.70 8.06 -1.10
CA LYS A 94 12.66 7.04 -1.36
C LYS A 94 11.55 7.16 -0.33
N ILE A 95 10.33 6.92 -0.78
CA ILE A 95 9.16 6.87 0.10
C ILE A 95 9.10 5.49 0.77
N SER A 96 8.73 5.50 2.03
CA SER A 96 8.40 4.30 2.80
C SER A 96 7.08 4.47 3.52
N ILE A 97 6.38 3.37 3.70
CA ILE A 97 5.18 3.26 4.53
C ILE A 97 5.55 2.38 5.70
N GLY A 98 5.32 2.86 6.91
CA GLY A 98 5.56 2.13 8.15
C GLY A 98 4.62 0.95 8.34
N GLU A 99 4.62 0.42 9.57
CA GLU A 99 3.77 -0.69 9.97
C GLU A 99 2.37 -0.21 10.37
N ASN A 100 1.36 -1.09 10.23
CA ASN A 100 -0.04 -0.84 10.63
C ASN A 100 -0.63 0.44 10.00
N CYS A 101 -0.22 0.79 8.80
CA CYS A 101 -0.73 1.95 8.07
C CYS A 101 -1.94 1.59 7.21
N LEU A 102 -2.80 2.58 6.99
CA LEU A 102 -3.93 2.48 6.07
C LEU A 102 -3.88 3.65 5.07
N LEU A 103 -3.76 3.34 3.79
CA LEU A 103 -4.07 4.27 2.72
C LEU A 103 -5.49 3.99 2.24
N GLY A 104 -6.41 4.91 2.49
CA GLY A 104 -7.78 4.79 2.02
C GLY A 104 -7.86 4.70 0.49
N ALA A 105 -8.95 4.14 -0.03
CA ALA A 105 -9.15 3.98 -1.47
C ALA A 105 -8.95 5.30 -2.22
N ASN A 106 -8.30 5.25 -3.38
CA ASN A 106 -7.98 6.42 -4.22
C ASN A 106 -7.18 7.53 -3.51
N SER A 107 -6.57 7.25 -2.37
CA SER A 107 -5.62 8.18 -1.76
C SER A 107 -4.26 8.14 -2.45
N GLY A 108 -3.39 9.09 -2.13
CA GLY A 108 -2.04 9.08 -2.66
C GLY A 108 -1.04 9.79 -1.78
N ILE A 109 0.20 9.35 -1.83
CA ILE A 109 1.27 9.94 -1.02
C ILE A 109 2.52 10.22 -1.84
N GLY A 110 3.07 11.40 -1.64
CA GLY A 110 4.39 11.85 -2.08
C GLY A 110 5.31 12.19 -0.91
N ILE A 111 5.01 11.66 0.28
CA ILE A 111 5.80 11.71 1.51
C ILE A 111 5.87 10.31 2.12
N SER A 112 6.86 10.05 2.98
CA SER A 112 6.88 8.82 3.77
C SER A 112 5.87 8.89 4.93
N LEU A 113 5.33 7.73 5.31
CA LEU A 113 4.50 7.58 6.49
C LEU A 113 5.27 6.77 7.55
N GLY A 114 5.24 7.23 8.78
CA GLY A 114 5.67 6.42 9.93
C GLY A 114 4.63 5.35 10.27
N ASP A 115 4.86 4.61 11.35
CA ASP A 115 3.95 3.56 11.80
C ASP A 115 2.59 4.13 12.22
N ASN A 116 1.54 3.30 12.15
CA ASN A 116 0.17 3.60 12.58
C ASN A 116 -0.45 4.84 11.90
N CYS A 117 -0.02 5.17 10.69
CA CYS A 117 -0.57 6.29 9.95
C CYS A 117 -1.80 5.89 9.13
N ILE A 118 -2.76 6.79 9.06
CA ILE A 118 -3.97 6.64 8.23
C ILE A 118 -4.09 7.83 7.30
N VAL A 119 -4.35 7.56 6.02
CA VAL A 119 -4.70 8.57 5.01
C VAL A 119 -6.13 8.32 4.56
N GLU A 120 -6.97 9.34 4.66
CA GLU A 120 -8.37 9.29 4.24
C GLU A 120 -8.50 8.93 2.76
N ALA A 121 -9.58 8.22 2.42
CA ALA A 121 -9.90 7.90 1.02
C ALA A 121 -10.02 9.17 0.16
N GLY A 122 -9.49 9.13 -1.06
CA GLY A 122 -9.50 10.26 -2.00
C GLY A 122 -8.56 11.42 -1.64
N LEU A 123 -7.81 11.34 -0.55
CA LEU A 123 -6.86 12.39 -0.17
C LEU A 123 -5.49 12.14 -0.80
N TYR A 124 -5.00 13.11 -1.60
CA TYR A 124 -3.65 13.05 -2.16
C TYR A 124 -2.73 14.07 -1.48
N ILE A 125 -1.61 13.59 -0.91
CA ILE A 125 -0.65 14.39 -0.15
C ILE A 125 0.69 14.40 -0.87
N THR A 126 1.11 15.56 -1.37
CA THR A 126 2.45 15.78 -1.93
C THR A 126 3.34 16.49 -0.91
N ALA A 127 4.66 16.51 -1.12
CA ALA A 127 5.60 17.18 -0.22
C ALA A 127 5.27 18.67 0.02
N GLY A 128 4.72 19.33 -0.98
CA GLY A 128 4.33 20.76 -0.91
C GLY A 128 2.95 21.04 -0.32
N THR A 129 2.15 20.00 -0.08
CA THR A 129 0.80 20.16 0.49
C THR A 129 0.88 20.85 1.84
N LYS A 130 0.11 21.93 1.99
CA LYS A 130 -0.02 22.62 3.27
C LYS A 130 -1.01 21.87 4.15
N ILE A 131 -0.59 21.53 5.35
CA ILE A 131 -1.34 20.72 6.31
C ILE A 131 -1.49 21.51 7.60
N THR A 132 -2.72 21.57 8.10
CA THR A 132 -2.97 22.07 9.45
C THR A 132 -2.73 20.93 10.44
N LEU A 133 -1.62 21.00 11.15
CA LEU A 133 -1.30 20.04 12.22
C LEU A 133 -2.09 20.44 13.47
N LEU A 134 -2.95 19.54 13.92
CA LEU A 134 -3.74 19.72 15.13
C LEU A 134 -3.12 18.89 16.27
N ASN A 135 -2.64 19.56 17.29
CA ASN A 135 -2.33 18.97 18.60
C ASN A 135 -3.42 19.41 19.59
N ASP A 136 -3.52 18.77 20.73
CA ASP A 136 -4.65 18.91 21.66
C ASP A 136 -5.01 20.40 21.98
N ASP A 137 -4.06 21.34 21.94
CA ASP A 137 -4.28 22.76 22.27
C ASP A 137 -3.80 23.76 21.19
N GLU A 138 -3.12 23.28 20.14
CA GLU A 138 -2.54 24.18 19.14
C GLU A 138 -2.79 23.69 17.71
N SER A 139 -2.99 24.64 16.80
CA SER A 139 -3.00 24.38 15.36
C SER A 139 -1.85 25.08 14.67
N LYS A 140 -1.04 24.35 13.90
CA LYS A 140 0.10 24.90 13.16
C LYS A 140 0.01 24.53 11.68
N LEU A 141 0.21 25.49 10.79
CA LEU A 141 0.31 25.23 9.36
C LEU A 141 1.75 24.83 9.01
N VAL A 142 1.91 23.62 8.46
CA VAL A 142 3.19 23.05 8.06
C VAL A 142 3.13 22.53 6.62
N LYS A 143 4.27 22.29 5.99
CA LYS A 143 4.33 21.51 4.74
C LYS A 143 4.34 20.02 5.07
N ALA A 144 3.73 19.20 4.20
CA ALA A 144 3.74 17.76 4.35
C ALA A 144 5.16 17.17 4.44
N SER A 145 6.13 17.76 3.73
CA SER A 145 7.54 17.35 3.81
C SER A 145 8.15 17.47 5.21
N GLU A 146 7.66 18.42 6.03
CA GLU A 146 8.15 18.63 7.40
C GLU A 146 7.69 17.55 8.37
N ILE A 147 6.59 16.89 8.04
CA ILE A 147 6.00 15.81 8.85
C ILE A 147 6.13 14.43 8.18
N SER A 148 6.97 14.34 7.15
CA SER A 148 7.26 13.07 6.46
C SER A 148 7.92 12.07 7.41
N GLY A 149 7.37 10.85 7.49
CA GLY A 149 7.89 9.77 8.34
C GLY A 149 7.48 9.86 9.82
N ILE A 150 6.71 10.86 10.23
CA ILE A 150 6.16 10.92 11.60
C ILE A 150 5.10 9.81 11.74
N LYS A 151 5.17 9.09 12.86
CA LYS A 151 4.25 8.02 13.20
C LYS A 151 2.99 8.52 13.89
N ASP A 152 1.99 7.63 14.00
CA ASP A 152 0.75 7.86 14.72
C ASP A 152 -0.04 9.08 14.20
N MET A 153 -0.13 9.25 12.88
CA MET A 153 -0.80 10.39 12.24
C MET A 153 -2.04 9.96 11.45
N LEU A 154 -3.11 10.72 11.62
CA LEU A 154 -4.31 10.65 10.80
C LEU A 154 -4.38 11.88 9.89
N PHE A 155 -4.32 11.65 8.58
CA PHE A 155 -4.45 12.67 7.54
C PHE A 155 -5.87 12.64 6.97
N LEU A 156 -6.55 13.75 6.97
CA LEU A 156 -7.91 13.88 6.46
C LEU A 156 -8.16 15.26 5.82
N ARG A 157 -9.23 15.36 5.05
CA ARG A 157 -9.72 16.61 4.51
C ARG A 157 -10.91 17.11 5.33
N GLU A 158 -10.83 18.31 5.82
CA GLU A 158 -11.98 18.94 6.46
C GLU A 158 -13.06 19.25 5.41
N SER A 159 -14.23 18.64 5.57
CA SER A 159 -15.29 18.67 4.55
C SER A 159 -15.89 20.06 4.32
N THR A 160 -15.84 20.92 5.33
CA THR A 160 -16.41 22.28 5.25
C THR A 160 -15.49 23.28 4.57
N THR A 161 -14.18 23.19 4.81
CA THR A 161 -13.19 24.16 4.30
C THR A 161 -12.32 23.61 3.19
N GLY A 162 -12.29 22.28 3.02
CA GLY A 162 -11.39 21.58 2.10
C GLY A 162 -9.92 21.55 2.54
N LYS A 163 -9.59 22.08 3.73
CA LYS A 163 -8.22 22.07 4.25
C LYS A 163 -7.77 20.65 4.58
N VAL A 164 -6.50 20.36 4.30
CA VAL A 164 -5.87 19.11 4.75
C VAL A 164 -5.43 19.28 6.19
N ILE A 165 -5.82 18.33 7.01
CA ILE A 165 -5.54 18.28 8.44
C ILE A 165 -4.72 17.04 8.75
N ALA A 166 -3.77 17.16 9.66
CA ALA A 166 -3.10 16.04 10.29
C ALA A 166 -3.27 16.13 11.80
N LYS A 167 -3.66 15.03 12.43
CA LYS A 167 -3.83 14.94 13.88
C LYS A 167 -3.34 13.60 14.41
N PRO A 168 -3.04 13.49 15.72
CA PRO A 168 -2.66 12.21 16.32
C PRO A 168 -3.71 11.14 16.08
N ASN A 169 -3.27 9.97 15.60
CA ASN A 169 -4.11 8.80 15.43
C ASN A 169 -4.21 8.05 16.76
N LYS A 170 -5.39 8.10 17.39
CA LYS A 170 -5.67 7.39 18.65
C LYS A 170 -6.21 5.96 18.44
N LYS A 171 -6.36 5.52 17.15
CA LYS A 171 -6.89 4.20 16.79
C LYS A 171 -5.80 3.37 16.13
N THR A 172 -5.58 2.16 16.60
CA THR A 172 -4.82 1.14 15.84
C THR A 172 -5.74 0.60 14.74
N SER A 173 -5.33 0.73 13.48
CA SER A 173 -6.00 0.02 12.39
C SER A 173 -5.64 -1.47 12.51
N ALA A 174 -6.61 -2.33 12.80
CA ALA A 174 -6.41 -3.76 12.70
C ALA A 174 -6.89 -4.22 11.32
N LEU A 175 -6.01 -4.92 10.59
CA LEU A 175 -6.41 -5.59 9.35
C LEU A 175 -7.58 -6.55 9.65
N ASN A 176 -8.57 -6.56 8.78
CA ASN A 176 -9.68 -7.52 8.91
C ASN A 176 -9.14 -8.94 8.73
N LYS A 177 -9.08 -9.70 9.83
CA LYS A 177 -8.51 -11.06 9.86
C LYS A 177 -9.16 -12.01 8.84
N GLU A 178 -10.43 -11.83 8.52
CA GLU A 178 -11.13 -12.69 7.57
C GLU A 178 -10.67 -12.45 6.12
N LEU A 179 -10.39 -11.22 5.76
CA LEU A 179 -9.90 -10.85 4.42
C LEU A 179 -8.40 -11.11 4.25
N HIS A 180 -7.64 -11.02 5.34
CA HIS A 180 -6.18 -11.11 5.33
C HIS A 180 -5.63 -12.49 5.71
N ASN A 181 -6.50 -13.46 6.03
CA ASN A 181 -6.05 -14.82 6.33
C ASN A 181 -5.60 -15.52 5.04
N ASN A 182 -4.30 -15.79 4.96
CA ASN A 182 -3.68 -16.51 3.84
C ASN A 182 -3.81 -18.04 3.95
N ASP A 183 -4.56 -18.56 4.91
CA ASP A 183 -4.81 -19.99 5.05
C ASP A 183 -5.68 -20.51 3.89
N CYS A 184 -5.05 -20.80 2.77
CA CYS A 184 -5.64 -21.56 1.64
C CYS A 184 -6.15 -22.95 2.06
N ALA A 185 -5.94 -23.34 3.29
CA ALA A 185 -6.19 -24.69 3.81
C ALA A 185 -7.29 -24.75 4.87
N SER A 186 -8.03 -23.71 5.17
CA SER A 186 -9.15 -23.87 6.09
C SER A 186 -10.35 -24.49 5.38
N SER A 187 -10.45 -25.76 5.58
CA SER A 187 -11.35 -26.85 5.21
C SER A 187 -12.87 -26.58 5.06
N LYS A 188 -13.34 -25.38 5.15
CA LYS A 188 -14.79 -25.08 5.01
C LYS A 188 -15.23 -24.88 3.55
N PHE A 189 -14.38 -24.31 2.71
CA PHE A 189 -14.71 -24.14 1.28
C PHE A 189 -14.59 -25.42 0.48
N THR A 190 -13.63 -26.30 0.80
CA THR A 190 -13.43 -27.56 0.09
C THR A 190 -14.60 -28.53 0.30
N LYS A 191 -15.28 -28.49 1.44
CA LYS A 191 -16.45 -29.37 1.71
C LYS A 191 -17.67 -28.97 0.89
N ASN A 192 -17.87 -27.71 0.55
CA ASN A 192 -19.03 -27.25 -0.22
C ASN A 192 -18.86 -27.42 -1.73
N ILE A 193 -17.65 -27.43 -2.26
CA ILE A 193 -17.40 -27.65 -3.69
C ILE A 193 -17.58 -29.12 -4.06
N ILE A 194 -17.23 -30.05 -3.16
CA ILE A 194 -17.43 -31.51 -3.40
C ILE A 194 -18.91 -31.89 -3.40
N PHE A 195 -19.80 -31.09 -2.80
CA PHE A 195 -21.25 -31.37 -2.76
C PHE A 195 -21.98 -30.91 -4.04
N LEU A 196 -21.39 -30.08 -4.87
CA LEU A 196 -21.96 -29.61 -6.13
C LEU A 196 -21.47 -30.37 -7.37
N ALA A 197 -20.57 -31.35 -7.19
CA ALA A 197 -20.01 -32.16 -8.27
C ALA A 197 -20.51 -33.64 -8.26
N LYS A 198 -21.66 -33.91 -7.65
CA LYS A 198 -22.33 -35.19 -7.73
C LYS A 198 -23.70 -35.08 -8.38
#